data_efc51e93f0d3187ebef58718c1ccafe6
#
_entry.id   efc51e93f0d3187ebef58718c1ccafe6
#
_cell.length_a   1.000
_cell.length_b   1.000
_cell.length_c   1.000
_cell.angle_alpha   90.00
_cell.angle_beta   90.00
_cell.angle_gamma   90.00
#
_symmetry.space_group_name_H-M   'P 1'
#
loop_
_entity.id
_entity.type
_entity.pdbx_description
1 polymer ?
#
loop_
_entity_poly.entity_id
_entity_poly.type
_entity_poly.pdbx_seq_one_letter_code
_entity_poly.pdbx_strand_id
1 'polypeptide(L)'
;MTHPILGLVGPSGAGKTALILAMREQFAQQTSILKSLTTRPRRDEQDALFYEFVSVEELRTRERLGRLVQVSEYAGNLYAHDRVHLEQATSTGVALCAIVEHGVLALREAGYDIRTLQLIPTHATQLLRDEPARIQADAQRKALIAHHDFTLTNDFRAGGWEASVARMAEIVESLIH
;
A
#
# COMPACT_ATOMS: atom_id res chain seq x y z
N MET A 1 22.47 2.49 2.54
CA MET A 1 21.75 1.41 1.83
C MET A 1 20.28 1.72 1.92
N THR A 2 19.54 1.54 0.86
CA THR A 2 18.08 1.68 0.87
C THR A 2 17.44 0.31 1.10
N HIS A 3 16.47 0.25 1.99
CA HIS A 3 15.70 -0.96 2.24
C HIS A 3 14.61 -1.15 1.17
N PRO A 4 14.14 -2.39 0.93
CA PRO A 4 13.10 -2.65 -0.04
C PRO A 4 11.74 -2.08 0.40
N ILE A 5 10.86 -1.90 -0.57
CA ILE A 5 9.45 -1.59 -0.35
C ILE A 5 8.66 -2.89 -0.45
N LEU A 6 7.78 -3.16 0.52
CA LEU A 6 6.77 -4.21 0.42
C LEU A 6 5.40 -3.58 0.11
N GLY A 7 5.00 -3.70 -1.14
CA GLY A 7 3.72 -3.21 -1.63
C GLY A 7 2.61 -4.26 -1.50
N LEU A 8 1.61 -3.99 -0.66
CA LEU A 8 0.44 -4.85 -0.51
C LEU A 8 -0.60 -4.51 -1.58
N VAL A 9 -0.87 -5.45 -2.45
CA VAL A 9 -1.81 -5.35 -3.57
C VAL A 9 -3.03 -6.22 -3.28
N GLY A 10 -4.22 -5.70 -3.51
CA GLY A 10 -5.45 -6.46 -3.28
C GLY A 10 -6.67 -5.54 -3.26
N PRO A 11 -7.88 -6.10 -3.29
CA PRO A 11 -9.10 -5.31 -3.30
C PRO A 11 -9.29 -4.48 -2.03
N SER A 12 -10.20 -3.53 -2.08
CA SER A 12 -10.63 -2.80 -0.89
C SER A 12 -11.17 -3.78 0.15
N GLY A 13 -10.86 -3.56 1.43
CA GLY A 13 -11.28 -4.47 2.51
C GLY A 13 -10.49 -5.78 2.61
N ALA A 14 -9.44 -6.01 1.82
CA ALA A 14 -8.61 -7.20 1.92
C ALA A 14 -7.74 -7.28 3.19
N GLY A 15 -7.71 -6.22 4.04
CA GLY A 15 -6.94 -6.20 5.28
C GLY A 15 -5.53 -5.61 5.17
N LYS A 16 -5.20 -4.95 4.06
CA LYS A 16 -3.87 -4.35 3.84
C LYS A 16 -3.42 -3.46 4.99
N THR A 17 -4.25 -2.49 5.37
CA THR A 17 -3.96 -1.55 6.46
C THR A 17 -3.75 -2.26 7.80
N ALA A 18 -4.61 -3.21 8.14
CA ALA A 18 -4.50 -3.95 9.40
C ALA A 18 -3.20 -4.77 9.47
N LEU A 19 -2.82 -5.44 8.38
CA LEU A 19 -1.55 -6.18 8.32
C LEU A 19 -0.32 -5.27 8.42
N ILE A 20 -0.34 -4.11 7.74
CA ILE A 20 0.76 -3.14 7.86
C ILE A 20 0.91 -2.67 9.30
N LEU A 21 -0.18 -2.36 10.00
CA LEU A 21 -0.14 -1.95 11.40
C LEU A 21 0.38 -3.05 12.31
N ALA A 22 -0.04 -4.30 12.12
CA ALA A 22 0.50 -5.45 12.87
C ALA A 22 2.01 -5.60 12.68
N MET A 23 2.52 -5.43 11.46
CA MET A 23 3.96 -5.47 11.20
C MET A 23 4.70 -4.28 11.82
N ARG A 24 4.10 -3.09 11.79
CA ARG A 24 4.68 -1.92 12.46
C ARG A 24 4.76 -2.07 13.99
N GLU A 25 3.83 -2.79 14.59
CA GLU A 25 3.88 -3.11 16.01
C GLU A 25 4.98 -4.14 16.30
N GLN A 26 5.04 -5.22 15.52
CA GLN A 26 5.98 -6.30 15.72
C GLN A 26 7.43 -5.95 15.36
N PHE A 27 7.65 -5.18 14.29
CA PHE A 27 8.96 -4.81 13.74
C PHE A 27 9.20 -3.30 13.73
N ALA A 28 8.88 -2.62 14.83
CA ALA A 28 8.87 -1.15 14.94
C ALA A 28 10.17 -0.46 14.49
N GLN A 29 11.32 -1.10 14.70
CA GLN A 29 12.64 -0.56 14.37
C GLN A 29 13.14 -0.92 12.95
N GLN A 30 12.56 -1.98 12.35
CA GLN A 30 13.00 -2.52 11.06
C GLN A 30 12.04 -2.25 9.92
N THR A 31 10.89 -1.66 10.22
CA THR A 31 9.89 -1.32 9.19
C THR A 31 9.49 0.15 9.28
N SER A 32 8.96 0.68 8.20
CA SER A 32 8.38 2.02 8.10
C SER A 32 7.07 1.98 7.33
N ILE A 33 6.24 3.01 7.43
CA ILE A 33 5.07 3.17 6.55
C ILE A 33 5.45 4.16 5.45
N LEU A 34 5.37 3.72 4.19
CA LEU A 34 5.48 4.61 3.04
C LEU A 34 4.14 5.30 2.82
N LYS A 35 4.10 6.61 3.09
CA LYS A 35 2.90 7.43 2.85
C LYS A 35 2.69 7.70 1.37
N SER A 36 1.43 7.64 0.97
CA SER A 36 0.98 8.13 -0.34
C SER A 36 0.38 9.52 -0.20
N LEU A 37 0.60 10.39 -1.19
CA LEU A 37 -0.20 11.60 -1.34
C LEU A 37 -1.57 11.24 -1.87
N THR A 38 -2.61 11.94 -1.42
CA THR A 38 -3.95 11.78 -1.97
C THR A 38 -4.77 13.06 -1.89
N THR A 39 -5.64 13.25 -2.88
CA THR A 39 -6.66 14.31 -2.87
C THR A 39 -7.98 13.86 -2.22
N ARG A 40 -8.06 12.59 -1.80
CA ARG A 40 -9.20 12.05 -1.08
C ARG A 40 -9.38 12.75 0.27
N PRO A 41 -10.59 13.06 0.70
CA PRO A 41 -10.83 13.52 2.06
C PRO A 41 -10.37 12.49 3.11
N ARG A 42 -9.82 12.97 4.22
CA ARG A 42 -9.47 12.13 5.37
C ARG A 42 -10.74 11.54 5.96
N ARG A 43 -10.71 10.26 6.33
CA ARG A 43 -11.85 9.52 6.91
C ARG A 43 -11.79 9.44 8.42
N ASP A 44 -10.61 9.13 8.94
CA ASP A 44 -10.36 8.92 10.36
C ASP A 44 -8.93 9.34 10.74
N GLU A 45 -8.57 9.18 12.00
CA GLU A 45 -7.24 9.53 12.49
C GLU A 45 -6.15 8.59 11.97
N GLN A 46 -6.48 7.32 11.75
CA GLN A 46 -5.56 6.31 11.26
C GLN A 46 -5.09 6.58 9.83
N ASP A 47 -5.95 7.19 9.01
CA ASP A 47 -5.62 7.57 7.64
C ASP A 47 -4.34 8.41 7.54
N ALA A 48 -4.05 9.27 8.54
CA ALA A 48 -2.86 10.11 8.55
C ALA A 48 -1.54 9.34 8.69
N LEU A 49 -1.58 8.07 9.08
CA LEU A 49 -0.40 7.20 9.08
C LEU A 49 0.00 6.79 7.66
N PHE A 50 -0.99 6.65 6.77
CA PHE A 50 -0.82 6.10 5.42
C PHE A 50 -0.84 7.15 4.32
N TYR A 51 -1.43 8.32 4.60
CA TYR A 51 -1.65 9.37 3.60
C TYR A 51 -1.21 10.74 4.06
N GLU A 52 -0.66 11.51 3.13
CA GLU A 52 -0.60 12.95 3.18
C GLU A 52 -1.73 13.50 2.31
N PHE A 53 -2.64 14.26 2.92
CA PHE A 53 -3.80 14.83 2.26
C PHE A 53 -3.42 16.18 1.67
N VAL A 54 -3.56 16.32 0.37
CA VAL A 54 -3.18 17.53 -0.38
C VAL A 54 -4.30 17.97 -1.31
N SER A 55 -4.31 19.23 -1.69
CA SER A 55 -5.19 19.72 -2.76
C SER A 55 -4.74 19.20 -4.12
N VAL A 56 -5.66 19.19 -5.10
CA VAL A 56 -5.32 18.88 -6.50
C VAL A 56 -4.24 19.82 -7.02
N GLU A 57 -4.33 21.11 -6.68
CA GLU A 57 -3.36 22.13 -7.09
C GLU A 57 -1.97 21.85 -6.53
N GLU A 58 -1.88 21.52 -5.25
CA GLU A 58 -0.61 21.15 -4.60
C GLU A 58 0.00 19.91 -5.23
N LEU A 59 -0.80 18.84 -5.42
CA LEU A 59 -0.34 17.61 -6.05
C LEU A 59 0.22 17.89 -7.45
N ARG A 60 -0.51 18.64 -8.28
CA ARG A 60 -0.06 19.02 -9.63
C ARG A 60 1.18 19.91 -9.62
N THR A 61 1.36 20.73 -8.59
CA THR A 61 2.58 21.53 -8.42
C THR A 61 3.77 20.64 -8.12
N ARG A 62 3.65 19.68 -7.20
CA ARG A 62 4.71 18.71 -6.90
C ARG A 62 5.04 17.83 -8.12
N GLU A 63 4.03 17.46 -8.90
CA GLU A 63 4.22 16.71 -10.15
C GLU A 63 5.07 17.50 -11.15
N ARG A 64 4.73 18.76 -11.42
CA ARG A 64 5.51 19.65 -12.32
C ARG A 64 6.96 19.86 -11.86
N LEU A 65 7.19 19.83 -10.56
CA LEU A 65 8.54 19.91 -9.97
C LEU A 65 9.31 18.58 -10.02
N GLY A 66 8.75 17.52 -10.62
CA GLY A 66 9.39 16.20 -10.71
C GLY A 66 9.53 15.47 -9.36
N ARG A 67 8.80 15.90 -8.34
CA ARG A 67 8.85 15.31 -7.00
C ARG A 67 8.08 14.01 -6.88
N LEU A 68 7.10 13.78 -7.76
CA LEU A 68 6.22 12.63 -7.66
C LEU A 68 6.67 11.48 -8.56
N VAL A 69 6.53 10.27 -8.06
CA VAL A 69 6.56 9.05 -8.85
C VAL A 69 5.12 8.71 -9.19
N GLN A 70 4.76 8.87 -10.43
CA GLN A 70 3.45 8.63 -11.02
C GLN A 70 2.27 9.23 -10.22
N VAL A 71 1.35 9.85 -10.92
CA VAL A 71 0.03 10.20 -10.41
C VAL A 71 -0.97 9.22 -11.02
N SER A 72 -1.74 8.55 -10.17
CA SER A 72 -2.82 7.63 -10.57
C SER A 72 -4.15 8.12 -10.03
N GLU A 73 -5.22 7.81 -10.75
CA GLU A 73 -6.58 8.06 -10.30
C GLU A 73 -7.23 6.74 -9.85
N TYR A 74 -7.89 6.79 -8.69
CA TYR A 74 -8.67 5.67 -8.17
C TYR A 74 -9.90 6.20 -7.44
N ALA A 75 -11.09 5.72 -7.83
CA ALA A 75 -12.37 6.13 -7.26
C ALA A 75 -12.55 7.68 -7.23
N GLY A 76 -12.15 8.38 -8.30
CA GLY A 76 -12.28 9.83 -8.44
C GLY A 76 -11.28 10.66 -7.64
N ASN A 77 -10.27 10.04 -7.04
CA ASN A 77 -9.23 10.73 -6.28
C ASN A 77 -7.85 10.44 -6.86
N LEU A 78 -6.94 11.40 -6.73
CA LEU A 78 -5.56 11.26 -7.16
C LEU A 78 -4.71 10.65 -6.03
N TYR A 79 -3.74 9.83 -6.44
CA TYR A 79 -2.75 9.19 -5.56
C TYR A 79 -1.37 9.29 -6.21
N ALA A 80 -0.35 9.52 -5.39
CA ALA A 80 1.03 9.57 -5.82
C ALA A 80 1.99 9.21 -4.68
N HIS A 81 3.24 8.90 -5.00
CA HIS A 81 4.33 8.82 -4.02
C HIS A 81 5.29 9.99 -4.21
N ASP A 82 5.54 10.76 -3.15
CA ASP A 82 6.56 11.80 -3.13
C ASP A 82 7.94 11.15 -2.90
N ARG A 83 8.94 11.54 -3.68
CA ARG A 83 10.32 11.03 -3.56
C ARG A 83 10.90 11.23 -2.17
N VAL A 84 10.55 12.30 -1.48
CA VAL A 84 10.96 12.55 -0.10
C VAL A 84 10.41 11.47 0.84
N HIS A 85 9.14 11.08 0.70
CA HIS A 85 8.56 10.00 1.50
C HIS A 85 9.20 8.65 1.19
N LEU A 86 9.51 8.38 -0.09
CA LEU A 86 10.20 7.17 -0.52
C LEU A 86 11.59 7.08 0.11
N GLU A 87 12.37 8.14 0.02
CA GLU A 87 13.71 8.21 0.62
C GLU A 87 13.67 8.04 2.14
N GLN A 88 12.78 8.74 2.82
CA GLN A 88 12.61 8.62 4.27
C GLN A 88 12.22 7.20 4.69
N ALA A 89 11.21 6.62 4.03
CA ALA A 89 10.72 5.30 4.40
C ALA A 89 11.77 4.21 4.15
N THR A 90 12.45 4.23 3.00
CA THR A 90 13.45 3.22 2.65
C THR A 90 14.79 3.39 3.36
N SER A 91 15.06 4.55 3.99
CA SER A 91 16.27 4.75 4.79
C SER A 91 16.20 4.15 6.19
N THR A 92 14.99 3.92 6.71
CA THR A 92 14.76 3.49 8.11
C THR A 92 14.48 2.00 8.27
N GLY A 93 14.08 1.31 7.21
CA GLY A 93 13.74 -0.12 7.23
C GLY A 93 12.88 -0.50 6.04
N VAL A 94 12.36 -1.74 6.05
CA VAL A 94 11.42 -2.20 5.02
C VAL A 94 10.20 -1.28 4.99
N ALA A 95 9.98 -0.62 3.86
CA ALA A 95 8.90 0.34 3.69
C ALA A 95 7.59 -0.38 3.30
N LEU A 96 6.57 -0.31 4.15
CA LEU A 96 5.29 -0.98 3.94
C LEU A 96 4.26 -0.01 3.36
N CYS A 97 3.56 -0.41 2.31
CA CYS A 97 2.47 0.40 1.74
C CYS A 97 1.35 -0.45 1.15
N ALA A 98 0.14 0.10 1.14
CA ALA A 98 -0.95 -0.40 0.31
C ALA A 98 -0.88 0.32 -1.03
N ILE A 99 -0.76 -0.42 -2.12
CA ILE A 99 -0.48 0.13 -3.45
C ILE A 99 -1.31 -0.57 -4.53
N VAL A 100 -1.62 0.16 -5.59
CA VAL A 100 -2.19 -0.40 -6.82
C VAL A 100 -1.08 -0.82 -7.79
N GLU A 101 -1.37 -1.76 -8.68
CA GLU A 101 -0.35 -2.32 -9.58
C GLU A 101 0.35 -1.28 -10.47
N HIS A 102 -0.37 -0.26 -10.94
CA HIS A 102 0.24 0.86 -11.67
C HIS A 102 1.33 1.57 -10.84
N GLY A 103 1.08 1.75 -9.54
CA GLY A 103 2.07 2.34 -8.63
C GLY A 103 3.30 1.44 -8.47
N VAL A 104 3.11 0.12 -8.40
CA VAL A 104 4.21 -0.85 -8.35
C VAL A 104 5.09 -0.73 -9.60
N LEU A 105 4.47 -0.72 -10.79
CA LEU A 105 5.20 -0.60 -12.06
C LEU A 105 5.99 0.71 -12.13
N ALA A 106 5.39 1.81 -11.72
CA ALA A 106 6.03 3.12 -11.71
C ALA A 106 7.22 3.18 -10.73
N LEU A 107 7.10 2.58 -9.55
CA LEU A 107 8.21 2.50 -8.60
C LEU A 107 9.36 1.65 -9.13
N ARG A 108 9.07 0.53 -9.81
CA ARG A 108 10.09 -0.30 -10.48
C ARG A 108 10.79 0.47 -11.59
N GLU A 109 10.04 1.18 -12.44
CA GLU A 109 10.59 2.02 -13.50
C GLU A 109 11.45 3.16 -12.96
N ALA A 110 11.08 3.71 -11.80
CA ALA A 110 11.86 4.74 -11.10
C ALA A 110 13.10 4.19 -10.36
N GLY A 111 13.34 2.87 -10.40
CA GLY A 111 14.54 2.21 -9.86
C GLY A 111 14.43 1.80 -8.37
N TYR A 112 13.25 1.82 -7.78
CA TYR A 112 13.04 1.35 -6.41
C TYR A 112 12.93 -0.18 -6.36
N ASP A 113 13.57 -0.80 -5.34
CA ASP A 113 13.37 -2.23 -5.04
C ASP A 113 12.02 -2.42 -4.35
N ILE A 114 10.99 -2.74 -5.13
CA ILE A 114 9.66 -3.03 -4.63
C ILE A 114 9.30 -4.50 -4.83
N ARG A 115 9.00 -5.18 -3.73
CA ARG A 115 8.42 -6.50 -3.65
C ARG A 115 6.92 -6.40 -3.46
N THR A 116 6.19 -7.32 -4.05
CA THR A 116 4.72 -7.29 -4.04
C THR A 116 4.16 -8.45 -3.24
N LEU A 117 3.21 -8.14 -2.37
CA LEU A 117 2.38 -9.13 -1.68
C LEU A 117 0.94 -9.02 -2.17
N GLN A 118 0.47 -10.03 -2.92
CA GLN A 118 -0.93 -10.13 -3.30
C GLN A 118 -1.76 -10.62 -2.12
N LEU A 119 -2.73 -9.82 -1.71
CA LEU A 119 -3.70 -10.17 -0.69
C LEU A 119 -5.00 -10.67 -1.33
N ILE A 120 -5.39 -11.91 -1.01
CA ILE A 120 -6.61 -12.55 -1.48
C ILE A 120 -7.53 -12.75 -0.27
N PRO A 121 -8.62 -11.99 -0.14
CA PRO A 121 -9.58 -12.21 0.95
C PRO A 121 -10.39 -13.48 0.68
N THR A 122 -10.57 -14.35 1.68
CA THR A 122 -11.39 -15.57 1.57
C THR A 122 -12.87 -15.29 1.53
N HIS A 123 -13.29 -14.18 2.14
CA HIS A 123 -14.66 -13.69 2.12
C HIS A 123 -14.66 -12.21 1.77
N ALA A 124 -15.56 -11.81 0.88
CA ALA A 124 -15.83 -10.39 0.64
C ALA A 124 -16.28 -9.77 1.96
N THR A 125 -15.41 -9.02 2.60
CA THR A 125 -15.73 -8.38 3.87
C THR A 125 -16.87 -7.39 3.66
N GLN A 126 -17.83 -7.39 4.57
CA GLN A 126 -18.99 -6.48 4.55
C GLN A 126 -18.60 -5.00 4.60
N LEU A 127 -17.33 -4.71 4.87
CA LEU A 127 -16.75 -3.36 4.92
C LEU A 127 -16.77 -2.60 3.58
N LEU A 128 -17.03 -3.30 2.47
CA LEU A 128 -17.12 -2.68 1.13
C LEU A 128 -18.49 -2.07 0.81
N ARG A 129 -19.47 -2.19 1.70
CA ARG A 129 -20.86 -1.82 1.39
C ARG A 129 -21.08 -0.31 1.21
N ASP A 130 -20.18 0.53 1.67
CA ASP A 130 -20.45 1.96 1.80
C ASP A 130 -19.81 2.86 0.73
N GLU A 131 -19.04 2.32 -0.23
CA GLU A 131 -18.42 3.12 -1.27
C GLU A 131 -18.59 2.51 -2.68
N PRO A 132 -19.71 2.79 -3.38
CA PRO A 132 -19.97 2.26 -4.73
C PRO A 132 -18.85 2.54 -5.74
N ALA A 133 -18.23 3.71 -5.67
CA ALA A 133 -17.12 4.08 -6.57
C ALA A 133 -15.89 3.17 -6.41
N ARG A 134 -15.60 2.70 -5.20
CA ARG A 134 -14.49 1.76 -4.95
C ARG A 134 -14.81 0.36 -5.44
N ILE A 135 -16.04 -0.10 -5.25
CA ILE A 135 -16.50 -1.41 -5.77
C ILE A 135 -16.39 -1.41 -7.29
N GLN A 136 -16.83 -0.34 -7.94
CA GLN A 136 -16.73 -0.20 -9.39
C GLN A 136 -15.28 -0.14 -9.86
N ALA A 137 -14.41 0.63 -9.18
CA ALA A 137 -12.99 0.72 -9.50
C ALA A 137 -12.29 -0.64 -9.33
N ASP A 138 -12.58 -1.38 -8.27
CA ASP A 138 -12.03 -2.72 -8.06
C ASP A 138 -12.53 -3.74 -9.09
N ALA A 139 -13.80 -3.65 -9.49
CA ALA A 139 -14.38 -4.51 -10.53
C ALA A 139 -13.81 -4.25 -11.93
N GLN A 140 -13.42 -3.01 -12.22
CA GLN A 140 -12.79 -2.62 -13.49
C GLN A 140 -11.28 -2.85 -13.51
N ARG A 141 -10.69 -3.25 -12.39
CA ARG A 141 -9.27 -3.46 -12.24
C ARG A 141 -8.79 -4.63 -13.08
N LYS A 142 -7.91 -4.35 -14.04
CA LYS A 142 -7.20 -5.37 -14.78
C LYS A 142 -5.92 -5.73 -14.05
N ALA A 143 -5.62 -7.02 -13.93
CA ALA A 143 -4.33 -7.48 -13.44
C ALA A 143 -3.23 -7.03 -14.41
N LEU A 144 -2.33 -6.18 -13.94
CA LEU A 144 -1.17 -5.67 -14.71
C LEU A 144 0.11 -6.43 -14.37
N ILE A 145 0.15 -7.07 -13.19
CA ILE A 145 1.26 -7.86 -12.70
C ILE A 145 0.86 -9.32 -12.83
N ALA A 146 1.55 -10.07 -13.69
CA ALA A 146 1.28 -11.48 -13.91
C ALA A 146 1.66 -12.36 -12.70
N HIS A 147 2.75 -11.99 -12.00
CA HIS A 147 3.26 -12.71 -10.84
C HIS A 147 3.68 -11.74 -9.75
N HIS A 148 3.12 -11.92 -8.55
CA HIS A 148 3.55 -11.23 -7.35
C HIS A 148 4.67 -12.01 -6.66
N ASP A 149 5.56 -11.29 -5.96
CA ASP A 149 6.67 -11.93 -5.23
C ASP A 149 6.16 -12.83 -4.11
N PHE A 150 5.05 -12.43 -3.48
CA PHE A 150 4.37 -13.17 -2.43
C PHE A 150 2.87 -13.17 -2.64
N THR A 151 2.20 -14.22 -2.12
CA THR A 151 0.73 -14.32 -2.08
C THR A 151 0.30 -14.72 -0.68
N LEU A 152 -0.72 -14.07 -0.16
CA LEU A 152 -1.32 -14.34 1.14
C LEU A 152 -2.84 -14.38 1.02
N THR A 153 -3.43 -15.52 1.38
CA THR A 153 -4.87 -15.64 1.57
C THR A 153 -5.23 -15.15 2.96
N ASN A 154 -5.98 -14.06 3.06
CA ASN A 154 -6.35 -13.46 4.34
C ASN A 154 -7.77 -13.88 4.74
N ASP A 155 -7.86 -14.54 5.89
CA ASP A 155 -9.12 -14.94 6.50
C ASP A 155 -9.32 -14.19 7.81
N PHE A 156 -10.39 -13.42 7.90
CA PHE A 156 -10.73 -12.63 9.08
C PHE A 156 -11.48 -13.42 10.16
N ARG A 157 -11.75 -14.71 9.93
CA ARG A 157 -12.38 -15.59 10.95
C ARG A 157 -11.39 -15.91 12.05
N ALA A 158 -11.90 -16.41 13.17
CA ALA A 158 -11.09 -16.81 14.32
C ALA A 158 -9.98 -17.80 13.91
N GLY A 159 -8.74 -17.50 14.31
CA GLY A 159 -7.54 -18.26 13.94
C GLY A 159 -6.96 -17.95 12.56
N GLY A 160 -7.75 -17.41 11.63
CA GLY A 160 -7.27 -17.08 10.29
C GLY A 160 -6.49 -15.77 10.25
N TRP A 161 -6.88 -14.80 11.06
CA TRP A 161 -6.17 -13.53 11.18
C TRP A 161 -4.76 -13.72 11.75
N GLU A 162 -4.62 -14.48 12.82
CA GLU A 162 -3.33 -14.80 13.45
C GLU A 162 -2.39 -15.52 12.47
N ALA A 163 -2.94 -16.46 11.68
CA ALA A 163 -2.17 -17.15 10.63
C ALA A 163 -1.71 -16.17 9.52
N SER A 164 -2.56 -15.21 9.15
CA SER A 164 -2.22 -14.16 8.17
C SER A 164 -1.12 -13.25 8.70
N VAL A 165 -1.20 -12.84 9.95
CA VAL A 165 -0.17 -12.02 10.62
C VAL A 165 1.15 -12.78 10.70
N ALA A 166 1.14 -14.04 11.12
CA ALA A 166 2.35 -14.87 11.20
C ALA A 166 3.01 -15.04 9.81
N ARG A 167 2.22 -15.31 8.78
CA ARG A 167 2.75 -15.44 7.41
C ARG A 167 3.33 -14.14 6.89
N MET A 168 2.70 -13.00 7.17
CA MET A 168 3.26 -11.70 6.79
C MET A 168 4.54 -11.38 7.56
N ALA A 169 4.64 -11.78 8.82
CA ALA A 169 5.86 -11.61 9.62
C ALA A 169 7.04 -12.35 8.99
N GLU A 170 6.88 -13.61 8.58
CA GLU A 170 7.91 -14.37 7.86
C GLU A 170 8.37 -13.64 6.57
N ILE A 171 7.44 -13.08 5.81
CA ILE A 171 7.77 -12.31 4.61
C ILE A 171 8.59 -11.07 4.96
N VAL A 172 8.18 -10.31 5.96
CA VAL A 172 8.89 -9.11 6.42
C VAL A 172 10.29 -9.46 6.93
N GLU A 173 10.43 -10.52 7.73
CA GLU A 173 11.73 -11.02 8.20
C GLU A 173 12.68 -11.36 7.05
N SER A 174 12.16 -11.99 5.99
CA SER A 174 12.95 -12.31 4.80
C SER A 174 13.44 -11.09 4.02
N LEU A 175 12.85 -9.92 4.23
CA LEU A 175 13.23 -8.66 3.58
C LEU A 175 14.14 -7.78 4.46
N ILE A 176 14.21 -8.05 5.77
CA ILE A 176 15.09 -7.36 6.71
C ILE A 176 16.54 -7.81 6.55
N HIS A 177 16.76 -9.06 6.15
CA HIS A 177 18.08 -9.72 6.01
C HIS A 177 18.51 -9.82 4.56
#